data_d918b3a03ff6ab4fce6fef42f495130b
#
_entry.id   d918b3a03ff6ab4fce6fef42f495130b
#
_cell.length_a   1.000
_cell.length_b   1.000
_cell.length_c   1.000
_cell.angle_alpha   90.00
_cell.angle_beta   90.00
_cell.angle_gamma   90.00
#
_symmetry.space_group_name_H-M   'P 1'
#
loop_
_entity.id
_entity.type
_entity.pdbx_description
1 polymer ?
#
loop_
_entity_poly.entity_id
_entity_poly.type
_entity_poly.pdbx_seq_one_letter_code
_entity_poly.pdbx_strand_id
1 'polypeptide(L)'
;MGGHTSWAVWTEEGKKPKSNVGDLSIFTSEDKLKYTLEKLNPNIVLAGLNGSSGNNEVDLDVTPFANFHSNWHWAQDFKIRYATIDTPLQGAFMTDVIKHHYETDSTLVLKELKKNPDYEREKVNEFFKEIRTLSNGPLIFAFGGLAFDLINKYNVYGFQVYKLYHYAFTMSKEKFREHTLQTLNTAGII
;
A
#
# COMPACT_ATOMS: atom_id res chain seq x y z
N MET A 1 13.23 -8.44 -2.02
CA MET A 1 11.83 -8.00 -1.85
C MET A 1 11.10 -8.45 -3.09
N GLY A 2 10.01 -9.19 -2.97
CA GLY A 2 9.19 -9.61 -4.10
C GLY A 2 8.30 -8.46 -4.61
N GLY A 3 7.56 -8.68 -5.71
CA GLY A 3 6.69 -7.69 -6.32
C GLY A 3 5.46 -7.28 -5.51
N HIS A 4 5.23 -7.90 -4.35
CA HIS A 4 4.14 -7.55 -3.41
C HIS A 4 4.41 -6.29 -2.59
N THR A 5 5.57 -5.67 -2.74
CA THR A 5 5.97 -4.48 -1.99
C THR A 5 6.42 -3.39 -2.93
N SER A 6 6.24 -2.14 -2.52
CA SER A 6 6.69 -0.97 -3.26
C SER A 6 6.93 0.20 -2.31
N TRP A 7 7.12 1.38 -2.88
CA TRP A 7 7.26 2.64 -2.17
C TRP A 7 6.36 3.70 -2.79
N ALA A 8 5.82 4.59 -1.98
CA ALA A 8 4.95 5.67 -2.41
C ALA A 8 5.73 6.78 -3.14
N VAL A 9 6.44 6.39 -4.21
CA VAL A 9 7.18 7.26 -5.11
C VAL A 9 6.77 6.93 -6.54
N TRP A 10 6.51 7.93 -7.34
CA TRP A 10 6.13 7.79 -8.76
C TRP A 10 6.92 8.77 -9.62
N THR A 11 7.03 8.48 -10.90
CA THR A 11 7.43 9.47 -11.91
C THR A 11 6.40 10.60 -11.98
N GLU A 12 6.77 11.72 -12.58
CA GLU A 12 5.87 12.87 -12.74
C GLU A 12 4.55 12.47 -13.40
N GLU A 13 3.48 13.12 -12.96
CA GLU A 13 2.16 12.91 -13.54
C GLU A 13 2.17 13.36 -15.00
N GLY A 14 1.69 12.51 -15.90
CA GLY A 14 1.49 12.87 -17.29
C GLY A 14 0.21 13.69 -17.49
N LYS A 15 -0.24 13.80 -18.75
CA LYS A 15 -1.40 14.63 -19.13
C LYS A 15 -2.74 14.20 -18.46
N LYS A 16 -2.83 12.99 -17.95
CA LYS A 16 -4.03 12.45 -17.29
C LYS A 16 -3.67 11.90 -15.94
N PRO A 17 -4.58 11.94 -14.94
CA PRO A 17 -4.31 11.44 -13.57
C PRO A 17 -3.80 10.00 -13.49
N LYS A 18 -4.15 9.16 -14.45
CA LYS A 18 -3.67 7.76 -14.52
C LYS A 18 -2.38 7.58 -15.31
N SER A 19 -1.89 8.61 -15.99
CA SER A 19 -0.65 8.49 -16.75
C SER A 19 0.53 8.21 -15.85
N ASN A 20 1.43 7.35 -16.30
CA ASN A 20 2.70 7.03 -15.64
C ASN A 20 2.57 6.40 -14.24
N VAL A 21 1.39 5.95 -13.81
CA VAL A 21 1.24 5.30 -12.50
C VAL A 21 2.03 4.00 -12.44
N GLY A 22 2.04 3.21 -13.50
CA GLY A 22 2.80 1.96 -13.59
C GLY A 22 4.18 2.13 -14.23
N ASP A 23 4.71 3.34 -14.29
CA ASP A 23 6.09 3.56 -14.74
C ASP A 23 7.08 3.21 -13.62
N LEU A 24 7.61 1.99 -13.67
CA LEU A 24 8.56 1.48 -12.69
C LEU A 24 10.00 1.98 -12.93
N SER A 25 10.24 2.80 -13.94
CA SER A 25 11.58 3.36 -14.20
C SER A 25 12.09 4.18 -13.01
N ILE A 26 11.18 4.69 -12.17
CA ILE A 26 11.52 5.38 -10.92
C ILE A 26 12.38 4.50 -9.97
N PHE A 27 12.25 3.17 -10.04
CA PHE A 27 12.97 2.20 -9.21
C PHE A 27 14.10 1.49 -9.97
N THR A 28 14.13 1.55 -11.30
CA THR A 28 15.04 0.74 -12.13
C THR A 28 16.03 1.55 -12.95
N SER A 29 15.74 2.83 -13.22
CA SER A 29 16.65 3.71 -13.95
C SER A 29 17.68 4.32 -13.01
N GLU A 30 18.96 4.19 -13.36
CA GLU A 30 20.09 4.67 -12.54
C GLU A 30 20.01 6.18 -12.28
N ASP A 31 19.60 6.97 -13.27
CA ASP A 31 19.42 8.42 -13.17
C ASP A 31 18.31 8.84 -12.19
N LYS A 32 17.29 7.99 -12.00
CA LYS A 32 16.16 8.26 -11.09
C LYS A 32 16.37 7.66 -9.71
N LEU A 33 17.19 6.63 -9.60
CA LEU A 33 17.34 5.85 -8.37
C LEU A 33 17.82 6.72 -7.19
N LYS A 34 18.76 7.64 -7.44
CA LYS A 34 19.24 8.56 -6.38
C LYS A 34 18.09 9.39 -5.81
N TYR A 35 17.29 10.01 -6.68
CA TYR A 35 16.10 10.78 -6.27
C TYR A 35 15.13 9.92 -5.49
N THR A 36 14.89 8.69 -5.94
CA THR A 36 13.99 7.75 -5.27
C THR A 36 14.49 7.44 -3.85
N LEU A 37 15.76 7.09 -3.71
CA LEU A 37 16.36 6.74 -2.41
C LEU A 37 16.27 7.88 -1.40
N GLU A 38 16.41 9.13 -1.83
CA GLU A 38 16.29 10.32 -0.98
C GLU A 38 14.84 10.56 -0.49
N LYS A 39 13.84 9.97 -1.16
CA LYS A 39 12.43 10.10 -0.80
C LYS A 39 11.91 8.98 0.10
N LEU A 40 12.59 7.84 0.18
CA LEU A 40 12.09 6.69 0.94
C LEU A 40 11.90 7.02 2.42
N ASN A 41 10.74 6.66 2.94
CA ASN A 41 10.39 6.82 4.34
C ASN A 41 9.99 5.47 4.96
N PRO A 42 10.93 4.73 5.52
CA PRO A 42 10.67 3.41 6.10
C PRO A 42 9.89 3.47 7.43
N ASN A 43 9.70 4.67 7.99
CA ASN A 43 8.96 4.85 9.25
C ASN A 43 7.45 4.92 9.05
N ILE A 44 6.98 4.93 7.81
CA ILE A 44 5.55 4.91 7.48
C ILE A 44 5.27 3.74 6.54
N VAL A 45 4.20 3.00 6.86
CA VAL A 45 3.72 1.86 6.07
C VAL A 45 2.30 2.14 5.58
N LEU A 46 2.07 2.01 4.30
CA LEU A 46 0.74 1.96 3.69
C LEU A 46 0.39 0.49 3.42
N ALA A 47 -0.64 -0.01 4.07
CA ALA A 47 -0.97 -1.43 4.06
C ALA A 47 -2.31 -1.71 3.35
N GLY A 48 -2.28 -2.48 2.26
CA GLY A 48 -3.44 -3.10 1.64
C GLY A 48 -3.84 -4.40 2.35
N LEU A 49 -5.02 -4.94 2.02
CA LEU A 49 -5.42 -6.26 2.54
C LEU A 49 -4.67 -7.37 1.81
N ASN A 50 -4.78 -7.39 0.47
CA ASN A 50 -4.18 -8.38 -0.42
C ASN A 50 -4.06 -7.82 -1.83
N GLY A 51 -3.19 -8.40 -2.64
CA GLY A 51 -3.10 -8.08 -4.07
C GLY A 51 -4.40 -8.42 -4.81
N SER A 52 -4.80 -7.62 -5.76
CA SER A 52 -5.94 -7.95 -6.60
C SER A 52 -5.50 -8.79 -7.81
N SER A 53 -6.30 -9.79 -8.17
CA SER A 53 -6.13 -10.58 -9.40
C SER A 53 -6.57 -9.85 -10.68
N GLY A 54 -6.90 -8.56 -10.57
CA GLY A 54 -7.40 -7.77 -11.67
C GLY A 54 -6.41 -7.68 -12.82
N ASN A 55 -6.76 -8.29 -13.92
CA ASN A 55 -6.04 -8.42 -15.18
C ASN A 55 -4.51 -8.50 -15.05
N ASN A 56 -4.02 -9.70 -15.21
CA ASN A 56 -2.66 -10.19 -15.16
C ASN A 56 -1.66 -9.51 -16.14
N GLU A 57 -1.71 -8.19 -16.31
CA GLU A 57 -0.71 -7.48 -17.11
C GLU A 57 0.66 -7.47 -16.43
N VAL A 58 0.66 -7.60 -15.08
CA VAL A 58 1.88 -7.64 -14.28
C VAL A 58 1.80 -8.76 -13.27
N ASP A 59 2.72 -9.70 -13.36
CA ASP A 59 2.91 -10.75 -12.39
C ASP A 59 3.65 -10.18 -11.16
N LEU A 60 2.93 -10.01 -10.05
CA LEU A 60 3.48 -9.49 -8.79
C LEU A 60 4.50 -10.45 -8.16
N ASP A 61 4.52 -11.72 -8.52
CA ASP A 61 5.51 -12.65 -7.98
C ASP A 61 6.90 -12.44 -8.57
N VAL A 62 6.98 -11.88 -9.78
CA VAL A 62 8.25 -11.71 -10.51
C VAL A 62 8.61 -10.28 -10.85
N THR A 63 7.68 -9.33 -10.76
CA THR A 63 7.93 -7.92 -11.12
C THR A 63 8.12 -7.07 -9.87
N PRO A 64 9.37 -6.74 -9.49
CA PRO A 64 9.64 -5.93 -8.31
C PRO A 64 8.93 -4.57 -8.36
N PHE A 65 8.44 -4.11 -7.22
CA PHE A 65 7.79 -2.80 -7.02
C PHE A 65 6.49 -2.57 -7.80
N ALA A 66 5.92 -3.61 -8.45
CA ALA A 66 4.72 -3.41 -9.27
C ALA A 66 3.43 -3.23 -8.46
N ASN A 67 3.38 -3.70 -7.22
CA ASN A 67 2.20 -3.53 -6.38
C ASN A 67 1.94 -2.05 -6.09
N PHE A 68 0.69 -1.61 -6.17
CA PHE A 68 0.24 -0.22 -6.08
C PHE A 68 0.72 0.69 -7.25
N HIS A 69 1.26 0.11 -8.33
CA HIS A 69 1.72 0.80 -9.52
C HIS A 69 1.06 0.23 -10.79
N SER A 70 -0.26 0.04 -10.78
CA SER A 70 -0.95 -0.54 -11.92
C SER A 70 -1.32 0.49 -12.99
N ASN A 71 -1.04 0.17 -14.24
CA ASN A 71 -1.51 0.89 -15.41
C ASN A 71 -2.89 0.42 -15.89
N TRP A 72 -3.46 -0.61 -15.28
CA TRP A 72 -4.75 -1.13 -15.69
C TRP A 72 -5.83 -0.04 -15.63
N HIS A 73 -6.69 0.05 -16.66
CA HIS A 73 -7.62 1.16 -16.80
C HIS A 73 -8.67 1.28 -15.68
N TRP A 74 -8.97 0.17 -14.96
CA TRP A 74 -9.83 0.19 -13.78
C TRP A 74 -9.07 0.42 -12.45
N ALA A 75 -7.74 0.28 -12.46
CA ALA A 75 -6.94 0.52 -11.26
C ALA A 75 -7.12 1.95 -10.74
N GLN A 76 -7.07 2.08 -9.43
CA GLN A 76 -7.27 3.35 -8.73
C GLN A 76 -6.00 3.83 -8.01
N ASP A 77 -4.86 3.23 -8.30
CA ASP A 77 -3.56 3.51 -7.65
C ASP A 77 -3.12 4.97 -7.84
N PHE A 78 -3.56 5.61 -8.92
CA PHE A 78 -3.37 7.06 -9.11
C PHE A 78 -3.91 7.91 -7.96
N LYS A 79 -4.92 7.43 -7.21
CA LYS A 79 -5.43 8.13 -6.02
C LYS A 79 -4.42 8.08 -4.88
N ILE A 80 -3.71 6.96 -4.72
CA ILE A 80 -2.63 6.85 -3.72
C ILE A 80 -1.55 7.88 -4.06
N ARG A 81 -1.05 7.89 -5.32
CA ARG A 81 -0.09 8.90 -5.77
C ARG A 81 -0.56 10.32 -5.45
N TYR A 82 -1.79 10.66 -5.85
CA TYR A 82 -2.35 12.00 -5.63
C TYR A 82 -2.48 12.37 -4.15
N ALA A 83 -2.79 11.39 -3.30
CA ALA A 83 -2.97 11.63 -1.87
C ALA A 83 -1.65 11.69 -1.10
N THR A 84 -0.58 11.06 -1.59
CA THR A 84 0.71 10.99 -0.90
C THR A 84 1.69 12.08 -1.30
N ILE A 85 1.59 12.60 -2.54
CA ILE A 85 2.50 13.63 -3.02
C ILE A 85 2.45 14.87 -2.10
N ASP A 86 3.64 15.42 -1.78
CA ASP A 86 3.80 16.60 -0.90
C ASP A 86 3.17 16.40 0.49
N THR A 87 3.14 15.17 0.98
CA THR A 87 2.71 14.84 2.35
C THR A 87 3.76 13.94 3.03
N PRO A 88 3.71 13.76 4.36
CA PRO A 88 4.58 12.81 5.06
C PRO A 88 4.45 11.35 4.59
N LEU A 89 3.39 11.00 3.85
CA LEU A 89 3.21 9.68 3.25
C LEU A 89 4.03 9.47 1.97
N GLN A 90 4.60 10.54 1.40
CA GLN A 90 5.47 10.39 0.24
C GLN A 90 6.69 9.57 0.61
N GLY A 91 7.02 8.57 -0.19
CA GLY A 91 8.10 7.65 0.09
C GLY A 91 7.77 6.55 1.10
N ALA A 92 6.56 6.49 1.66
CA ALA A 92 6.15 5.42 2.57
C ALA A 92 6.29 4.03 1.93
N PHE A 93 6.62 3.04 2.75
CA PHE A 93 6.63 1.65 2.30
C PHE A 93 5.20 1.16 2.05
N MET A 94 4.97 0.51 0.93
CA MET A 94 3.66 -0.03 0.54
C MET A 94 3.73 -1.55 0.46
N THR A 95 2.78 -2.23 1.12
CA THR A 95 2.72 -3.69 1.14
C THR A 95 1.30 -4.18 1.44
N ASP A 96 1.04 -5.46 1.18
CA ASP A 96 -0.20 -6.11 1.57
C ASP A 96 -0.01 -6.95 2.83
N VAL A 97 -1.08 -7.02 3.66
CA VAL A 97 -1.09 -7.85 4.86
C VAL A 97 -1.08 -9.34 4.50
N ILE A 98 -1.86 -9.70 3.49
CA ILE A 98 -1.97 -11.08 2.99
C ILE A 98 -1.32 -11.16 1.61
N LYS A 99 -0.12 -11.70 1.54
CA LYS A 99 0.62 -11.89 0.29
C LYS A 99 0.26 -13.21 -0.38
N HIS A 100 0.49 -13.28 -1.70
CA HIS A 100 0.24 -14.47 -2.53
C HIS A 100 -1.22 -14.97 -2.47
N HIS A 101 -2.15 -14.02 -2.22
CA HIS A 101 -3.58 -14.27 -2.24
C HIS A 101 -4.23 -13.24 -3.16
N TYR A 102 -4.48 -13.64 -4.39
CA TYR A 102 -4.98 -12.76 -5.46
C TYR A 102 -6.49 -12.87 -5.58
N GLU A 103 -7.21 -12.03 -4.84
CA GLU A 103 -8.68 -11.99 -4.86
C GLU A 103 -9.16 -10.54 -4.85
N THR A 104 -10.11 -10.23 -5.74
CA THR A 104 -10.72 -8.90 -5.83
C THR A 104 -11.86 -8.71 -4.86
N ASP A 105 -12.54 -9.80 -4.49
CA ASP A 105 -13.61 -9.77 -3.51
C ASP A 105 -13.06 -10.01 -2.09
N SER A 106 -12.90 -8.94 -1.36
CA SER A 106 -12.41 -9.00 0.02
C SER A 106 -13.27 -9.84 0.98
N THR A 107 -14.54 -10.10 0.62
CA THR A 107 -15.41 -10.99 1.42
C THR A 107 -15.01 -12.45 1.26
N LEU A 108 -14.51 -12.85 0.10
CA LEU A 108 -13.96 -14.18 -0.15
C LEU A 108 -12.64 -14.37 0.60
N VAL A 109 -11.77 -13.35 0.57
CA VAL A 109 -10.53 -13.36 1.38
C VAL A 109 -10.84 -13.62 2.84
N LEU A 110 -11.75 -12.85 3.43
CA LEU A 110 -12.14 -13.02 4.83
C LEU A 110 -12.76 -14.39 5.13
N LYS A 111 -13.58 -14.91 4.21
CA LYS A 111 -14.19 -16.24 4.37
C LYS A 111 -13.13 -17.33 4.43
N GLU A 112 -12.09 -17.20 3.62
CA GLU A 112 -10.99 -18.15 3.61
C GLU A 112 -10.14 -18.04 4.88
N LEU A 113 -9.76 -16.83 5.27
CA LEU A 113 -9.00 -16.58 6.50
C LEU A 113 -9.74 -17.11 7.74
N LYS A 114 -11.07 -16.88 7.83
CA LYS A 114 -11.89 -17.39 8.96
C LYS A 114 -11.96 -18.91 9.02
N LYS A 115 -11.79 -19.62 7.92
CA LYS A 115 -11.74 -21.09 7.91
C LYS A 115 -10.44 -21.64 8.48
N ASN A 116 -9.36 -20.86 8.41
CA ASN A 116 -8.06 -21.26 8.90
C ASN A 116 -7.40 -20.12 9.72
N PRO A 117 -7.75 -20.02 11.03
CA PRO A 117 -7.19 -18.95 11.87
C PRO A 117 -5.67 -19.01 12.07
N ASP A 118 -5.06 -20.18 11.93
CA ASP A 118 -3.61 -20.32 12.02
C ASP A 118 -2.93 -19.74 10.78
N TYR A 119 -3.49 -19.98 9.61
CA TYR A 119 -3.03 -19.36 8.37
C TYR A 119 -3.19 -17.83 8.40
N GLU A 120 -4.34 -17.32 8.88
CA GLU A 120 -4.55 -15.88 9.08
C GLU A 120 -3.45 -15.28 9.95
N ARG A 121 -3.21 -15.89 11.12
CA ARG A 121 -2.17 -15.44 12.07
C ARG A 121 -0.77 -15.48 11.45
N GLU A 122 -0.44 -16.56 10.73
CA GLU A 122 0.84 -16.71 10.04
C GLU A 122 1.07 -15.57 9.06
N LYS A 123 0.09 -15.27 8.19
CA LYS A 123 0.20 -14.21 7.18
C LYS A 123 0.37 -12.82 7.80
N VAL A 124 -0.40 -12.52 8.84
CA VAL A 124 -0.24 -11.24 9.54
C VAL A 124 1.11 -11.16 10.28
N ASN A 125 1.62 -12.26 10.80
CA ASN A 125 2.95 -12.31 11.40
C ASN A 125 4.05 -12.09 10.36
N GLU A 126 3.91 -12.61 9.12
CA GLU A 126 4.82 -12.33 8.01
C GLU A 126 4.85 -10.83 7.69
N PHE A 127 3.69 -10.17 7.63
CA PHE A 127 3.58 -8.73 7.46
C PHE A 127 4.34 -7.97 8.56
N PHE A 128 4.11 -8.30 9.84
CA PHE A 128 4.82 -7.64 10.93
C PHE A 128 6.33 -7.90 10.90
N LYS A 129 6.76 -9.11 10.56
CA LYS A 129 8.20 -9.41 10.38
C LYS A 129 8.83 -8.52 9.32
N GLU A 130 8.13 -8.35 8.17
CA GLU A 130 8.62 -7.52 7.07
C GLU A 130 8.77 -6.07 7.50
N ILE A 131 7.73 -5.42 8.00
CA ILE A 131 7.78 -3.99 8.34
C ILE A 131 8.77 -3.69 9.46
N ARG A 132 9.02 -4.63 10.37
CA ARG A 132 10.03 -4.51 11.42
C ARG A 132 11.48 -4.58 10.89
N THR A 133 11.71 -5.10 9.71
CA THR A 133 13.04 -5.02 9.08
C THR A 133 13.38 -3.59 8.61
N LEU A 134 12.36 -2.76 8.42
CA LEU A 134 12.50 -1.40 7.93
C LEU A 134 12.62 -0.38 9.06
N SER A 135 11.82 -0.55 10.11
CA SER A 135 11.76 0.37 11.25
C SER A 135 11.32 -0.35 12.52
N ASN A 136 11.82 0.09 13.67
CA ASN A 136 11.45 -0.47 14.98
C ASN A 136 10.03 -0.07 15.44
N GLY A 137 9.45 0.95 14.85
CA GLY A 137 8.13 1.47 15.25
C GLY A 137 7.46 2.26 14.14
N PRO A 138 7.17 1.63 12.98
CA PRO A 138 6.55 2.34 11.89
C PRO A 138 5.11 2.74 12.24
N LEU A 139 4.67 3.88 11.72
CA LEU A 139 3.26 4.25 11.69
C LEU A 139 2.59 3.51 10.55
N ILE A 140 1.47 2.84 10.81
CA ILE A 140 0.78 2.03 9.81
C ILE A 140 -0.52 2.72 9.40
N PHE A 141 -0.69 2.95 8.11
CA PHE A 141 -1.92 3.44 7.50
C PHE A 141 -2.56 2.34 6.64
N ALA A 142 -3.63 1.74 7.14
CA ALA A 142 -4.30 0.62 6.49
C ALA A 142 -5.41 1.10 5.53
N PHE A 143 -5.38 0.65 4.29
CA PHE A 143 -6.42 0.92 3.29
C PHE A 143 -7.67 0.06 3.52
N GLY A 144 -8.73 0.71 4.01
CA GLY A 144 -10.01 0.08 4.30
C GLY A 144 -10.11 -0.58 5.67
N GLY A 145 -11.35 -0.89 6.06
CA GLY A 145 -11.64 -1.44 7.39
C GLY A 145 -11.05 -2.82 7.62
N LEU A 146 -11.05 -3.69 6.59
CA LEU A 146 -10.61 -5.08 6.74
C LEU A 146 -9.11 -5.21 7.03
N ALA A 147 -8.28 -4.47 6.31
CA ALA A 147 -6.84 -4.42 6.59
C ALA A 147 -6.59 -3.84 7.98
N PHE A 148 -7.28 -2.75 8.33
CA PHE A 148 -7.19 -2.10 9.64
C PHE A 148 -7.54 -3.07 10.78
N ASP A 149 -8.69 -3.75 10.70
CA ASP A 149 -9.17 -4.67 11.73
C ASP A 149 -8.22 -5.87 11.88
N LEU A 150 -7.75 -6.42 10.76
CA LEU A 150 -6.85 -7.56 10.75
C LEU A 150 -5.48 -7.22 11.36
N ILE A 151 -4.91 -6.08 11.01
CA ILE A 151 -3.65 -5.61 11.60
C ILE A 151 -3.81 -5.42 13.10
N ASN A 152 -4.87 -4.72 13.56
CA ASN A 152 -5.08 -4.48 14.98
C ASN A 152 -5.31 -5.78 15.79
N LYS A 153 -6.00 -6.76 15.20
CA LYS A 153 -6.25 -8.07 15.84
C LYS A 153 -4.95 -8.77 16.28
N TYR A 154 -3.87 -8.62 15.51
CA TYR A 154 -2.60 -9.30 15.76
C TYR A 154 -1.44 -8.36 16.12
N ASN A 155 -1.73 -7.10 16.41
CA ASN A 155 -0.72 -6.08 16.71
C ASN A 155 -0.15 -6.22 18.14
N VAL A 156 0.61 -7.28 18.36
CA VAL A 156 1.29 -7.52 19.64
C VAL A 156 2.45 -6.56 19.92
N TYR A 157 2.87 -5.77 18.92
CA TYR A 157 3.99 -4.83 19.01
C TYR A 157 3.55 -3.44 19.49
N GLY A 158 2.25 -3.17 19.56
CA GLY A 158 1.72 -1.86 19.95
C GLY A 158 1.96 -0.76 18.93
N PHE A 159 2.13 -1.08 17.66
CA PHE A 159 2.28 -0.08 16.61
C PHE A 159 1.02 0.78 16.48
N GLN A 160 1.19 2.06 16.16
CA GLN A 160 0.06 2.93 15.88
C GLN A 160 -0.49 2.61 14.48
N VAL A 161 -1.78 2.32 14.41
CA VAL A 161 -2.48 1.94 13.17
C VAL A 161 -3.61 2.92 12.93
N TYR A 162 -3.63 3.51 11.76
CA TYR A 162 -4.67 4.46 11.31
C TYR A 162 -5.40 3.90 10.10
N LYS A 163 -6.71 4.12 10.04
CA LYS A 163 -7.53 3.68 8.93
C LYS A 163 -7.63 4.77 7.87
N LEU A 164 -7.25 4.45 6.63
CA LEU A 164 -7.57 5.22 5.44
C LEU A 164 -8.79 4.61 4.74
N TYR A 165 -9.50 5.40 3.95
CA TYR A 165 -10.42 4.84 2.97
C TYR A 165 -9.65 3.94 1.99
N HIS A 166 -10.29 2.89 1.48
CA HIS A 166 -9.69 2.10 0.41
C HIS A 166 -9.68 2.95 -0.87
N TYR A 167 -8.55 3.00 -1.56
CA TYR A 167 -8.38 3.83 -2.76
C TYR A 167 -9.31 3.43 -3.92
N ALA A 168 -9.76 2.17 -3.98
CA ALA A 168 -10.78 1.72 -4.93
C ALA A 168 -12.21 2.14 -4.55
N PHE A 169 -12.43 2.75 -3.38
CA PHE A 169 -13.75 3.23 -3.00
C PHE A 169 -14.25 4.32 -3.99
N THR A 170 -15.58 4.33 -4.23
CA THR A 170 -16.20 5.25 -5.19
C THR A 170 -16.20 6.69 -4.65
N MET A 171 -15.09 7.40 -4.86
CA MET A 171 -14.93 8.83 -4.57
C MET A 171 -13.90 9.45 -5.52
N SER A 172 -13.92 10.78 -5.64
CA SER A 172 -12.90 11.48 -6.42
C SER A 172 -11.53 11.43 -5.75
N LYS A 173 -10.45 11.66 -6.50
CA LYS A 173 -9.08 11.71 -5.96
C LYS A 173 -8.90 12.84 -4.95
N GLU A 174 -9.60 13.96 -5.16
CA GLU A 174 -9.57 15.13 -4.27
C GLU A 174 -10.17 14.79 -2.91
N LYS A 175 -11.34 14.14 -2.88
CA LYS A 175 -11.97 13.68 -1.63
C LYS A 175 -11.12 12.63 -0.94
N PHE A 176 -10.51 11.72 -1.71
CA PHE A 176 -9.61 10.71 -1.13
C PHE A 176 -8.40 11.38 -0.46
N ARG A 177 -7.78 12.39 -1.10
CA ARG A 177 -6.70 13.19 -0.51
C ARG A 177 -7.17 13.94 0.74
N GLU A 178 -8.32 14.60 0.69
CA GLU A 178 -8.89 15.32 1.84
C GLU A 178 -9.02 14.40 3.06
N HIS A 179 -9.63 13.24 2.91
CA HIS A 179 -9.75 12.25 3.99
C HIS A 179 -8.38 11.74 4.47
N THR A 180 -7.44 11.57 3.56
CA THR A 180 -6.07 11.18 3.93
C THR A 180 -5.42 12.25 4.81
N LEU A 181 -5.52 13.53 4.44
CA LEU A 181 -4.99 14.64 5.23
C LEU A 181 -5.68 14.78 6.59
N GLN A 182 -6.99 14.56 6.66
CA GLN A 182 -7.74 14.53 7.93
C GLN A 182 -7.21 13.42 8.85
N THR A 183 -6.91 12.24 8.29
CA THR A 183 -6.31 11.13 9.06
C THR A 183 -4.90 11.48 9.55
N LEU A 184 -4.07 12.11 8.72
CA LEU A 184 -2.73 12.58 9.12
C LEU A 184 -2.78 13.63 10.25
N ASN A 185 -3.73 14.54 10.17
CA ASN A 185 -3.95 15.52 11.24
C ASN A 185 -4.39 14.83 12.55
N THR A 186 -5.31 13.86 12.47
CA THR A 186 -5.74 13.07 13.63
C THR A 186 -4.58 12.26 14.24
N ALA A 187 -3.65 11.82 13.41
CA ALA A 187 -2.44 11.12 13.83
C ALA A 187 -1.35 12.05 14.40
N GLY A 188 -1.55 13.38 14.33
CA GLY A 188 -0.58 14.38 14.79
C GLY A 188 0.69 14.44 13.93
N ILE A 189 0.57 14.13 12.63
CA ILE A 189 1.71 14.10 11.70
C ILE A 189 1.81 15.42 10.89
N ILE A 190 0.68 16.07 10.71
CA ILE A 190 0.56 17.42 10.11
C ILE A 190 -0.32 18.30 10.97
#